data_3b60d390e904caf0394980db7939baab
#
_entry.id   3b60d390e904caf0394980db7939baab
#
_cell.length_a   1.000
_cell.length_b   1.000
_cell.length_c   1.000
_cell.angle_alpha   90.00
_cell.angle_beta   90.00
_cell.angle_gamma   90.00
#
_symmetry.space_group_name_H-M   'P 1'
#
loop_
_entity.id
_entity.type
_entity.pdbx_description
1 polymer ?
#
loop_
_entity_poly.entity_id
_entity_poly.type
_entity_poly.pdbx_seq_one_letter_code
_entity_poly.pdbx_strand_id
1 'polypeptide(L)' 'MQPHQQRVVDEKVELSDKLEKLLKFLDGSIYASLPPSEQSRLSRQSLIMQLYEQVLEERIGSF' A
#
# COMPACT_ATOMS: atom_id res chain seq x y z
N MET A 1 3.12 -18.79 16.26
CA MET A 1 3.47 -17.38 15.94
C MET A 1 3.16 -16.53 17.14
N GLN A 2 4.05 -15.63 17.52
CA GLN A 2 3.84 -14.72 18.63
C GLN A 2 2.79 -13.66 18.28
N PRO A 3 2.06 -13.12 19.28
CA PRO A 3 1.03 -12.12 19.00
C PRO A 3 1.55 -10.88 18.24
N HIS A 4 2.75 -10.40 18.56
CA HIS A 4 3.32 -9.25 17.85
C HIS A 4 3.65 -9.59 16.39
N GLN A 5 4.00 -10.83 16.11
CA GLN A 5 4.25 -11.29 14.73
C GLN A 5 2.94 -11.37 13.95
N GLN A 6 1.87 -11.85 14.60
CA GLN A 6 0.55 -11.89 13.96
C GLN A 6 0.06 -10.50 13.60
N ARG A 7 0.34 -9.50 14.44
CA ARG A 7 -0.03 -8.11 14.14
C ARG A 7 0.66 -7.59 12.87
N VAL A 8 1.91 -7.99 12.66
CA VAL A 8 2.64 -7.59 11.44
C VAL A 8 2.02 -8.24 10.21
N VAL A 9 1.64 -9.52 10.30
CA VAL A 9 0.96 -10.21 9.21
C VAL A 9 -0.38 -9.54 8.89
N ASP A 10 -1.15 -9.21 9.93
CA ASP A 10 -2.45 -8.54 9.74
C ASP A 10 -2.27 -7.17 9.12
N GLU A 11 -1.27 -6.41 9.56
CA GLU A 11 -0.95 -5.10 9.00
C GLU A 11 -0.61 -5.21 7.51
N LYS A 12 0.18 -6.20 7.15
CA LYS A 12 0.55 -6.41 5.74
C LYS A 12 -0.69 -6.72 4.90
N VAL A 13 -1.58 -7.58 5.38
CA VAL A 13 -2.80 -7.93 4.65
C VAL A 13 -3.66 -6.69 4.41
N GLU A 14 -3.85 -5.87 5.44
CA GLU A 14 -4.63 -4.64 5.33
C GLU A 14 -3.99 -3.65 4.36
N LEU A 15 -2.67 -3.48 4.45
CA LEU A 15 -1.92 -2.58 3.57
C LEU A 15 -1.99 -3.05 2.11
N SER A 16 -1.82 -4.34 1.87
CA SER A 16 -1.89 -4.91 0.52
C SER A 16 -3.27 -4.68 -0.11
N ASP A 17 -4.34 -4.83 0.68
CA ASP A 17 -5.69 -4.58 0.20
C ASP A 17 -5.90 -3.10 -0.17
N LYS A 18 -5.45 -2.19 0.69
CA LYS A 18 -5.54 -0.75 0.43
C LYS A 18 -4.73 -0.35 -0.80
N LEU A 19 -3.53 -0.91 -0.95
CA LEU A 19 -2.67 -0.63 -2.09
C LEU A 19 -3.31 -1.13 -3.38
N GLU A 20 -3.88 -2.31 -3.38
CA GLU A 20 -4.56 -2.84 -4.56
C GLU A 20 -5.69 -1.92 -5.00
N LYS A 21 -6.49 -1.44 -4.06
CA LYS A 21 -7.59 -0.50 -4.36
C LYS A 21 -7.06 0.82 -4.91
N LEU A 22 -5.98 1.34 -4.34
CA LEU A 22 -5.38 2.57 -4.83
C LEU A 22 -4.84 2.40 -6.25
N LEU A 23 -4.14 1.31 -6.53
CA LEU A 23 -3.60 1.05 -7.87
C LEU A 23 -4.72 0.96 -8.91
N LYS A 24 -5.83 0.33 -8.58
CA LYS A 24 -7.00 0.29 -9.46
C LYS A 24 -7.57 1.69 -9.70
N PHE A 25 -7.61 2.51 -8.66
CA PHE A 25 -8.08 3.90 -8.78
C PHE A 25 -7.17 4.71 -9.70
N LEU A 26 -5.84 4.54 -9.60
CA LEU A 26 -4.89 5.25 -10.45
C LEU A 26 -5.06 4.91 -11.94
N ASP A 27 -5.58 3.74 -12.23
CA ASP A 27 -5.79 3.27 -13.60
C ASP A 27 -7.17 3.68 -14.15
N GLY A 28 -7.96 4.40 -13.37
CA GLY A 28 -9.32 4.75 -13.72
C GLY A 28 -9.48 6.17 -14.26
N SER A 29 -10.70 6.44 -14.77
CA SER A 29 -11.03 7.73 -15.36
C SER A 29 -11.15 8.84 -14.32
N ILE A 30 -11.53 8.51 -13.09
CA ILE A 30 -11.64 9.50 -12.02
C ILE A 30 -10.28 10.11 -11.73
N TYR A 31 -9.25 9.28 -11.60
CA TYR A 31 -7.87 9.74 -11.38
C TYR A 31 -7.43 10.68 -12.51
N ALA A 32 -7.72 10.33 -13.76
CA ALA A 32 -7.32 11.13 -14.92
C ALA A 32 -7.98 12.52 -14.91
N SER A 33 -9.13 12.67 -14.25
CA SER A 33 -9.85 13.94 -14.18
C SER A 33 -9.44 14.81 -12.99
N LEU A 34 -8.61 14.30 -12.07
CA LEU A 34 -8.18 15.05 -10.91
C LEU A 34 -7.14 16.12 -11.27
N PRO A 35 -7.00 17.17 -10.44
CA PRO A 35 -5.93 18.16 -10.65
C PRO A 35 -4.55 17.50 -10.61
N PRO A 36 -3.57 18.00 -11.39
CA PRO A 36 -2.24 17.40 -11.44
C PRO A 36 -1.57 17.26 -10.05
N SER A 37 -1.81 18.21 -9.15
CA SER A 37 -1.24 18.15 -7.81
C SER A 37 -1.78 16.96 -7.01
N GLU A 38 -3.08 16.66 -7.16
CA GLU A 38 -3.67 15.51 -6.48
C GLU A 38 -3.24 14.20 -7.12
N GLN A 39 -3.14 14.17 -8.44
CA GLN A 39 -2.60 13.00 -9.13
C GLN A 39 -1.19 12.66 -8.64
N SER A 40 -0.35 13.70 -8.48
CA SER A 40 1.02 13.53 -7.98
C SER A 40 1.03 12.98 -6.56
N ARG A 41 0.16 13.49 -5.68
CA ARG A 41 0.08 13.01 -4.30
C ARG A 41 -0.35 11.55 -4.22
N LEU A 42 -1.36 11.17 -5.00
CA LEU A 42 -1.85 9.78 -5.02
C LEU A 42 -0.83 8.82 -5.60
N SER A 43 -0.15 9.22 -6.67
CA SER A 43 0.92 8.43 -7.26
C SER A 43 2.05 8.20 -6.26
N ARG A 44 2.48 9.26 -5.56
CA ARG A 44 3.51 9.18 -4.54
C ARG A 44 3.06 8.30 -3.36
N GLN A 45 1.78 8.40 -2.96
CA GLN A 45 1.24 7.56 -1.91
C GLN A 45 1.34 6.08 -2.29
N SER A 46 1.04 5.72 -3.54
CA SER A 46 1.14 4.32 -3.97
C SER A 46 2.57 3.80 -3.89
N LEU A 47 3.57 4.62 -4.23
CA LEU A 47 4.97 4.25 -4.13
C LEU A 47 5.40 4.03 -2.67
N ILE A 48 4.98 4.91 -1.79
CA ILE A 48 5.29 4.80 -0.36
C ILE A 48 4.64 3.54 0.23
N MET A 49 3.41 3.24 -0.17
CA MET A 49 2.72 2.03 0.28
C MET A 49 3.40 0.76 -0.23
N GLN A 50 3.94 0.78 -1.46
CA GLN A 50 4.69 -0.36 -1.99
C GLN A 50 5.97 -0.60 -1.19
N LEU A 51 6.69 0.46 -0.83
CA LEU A 51 7.89 0.34 0.00
C LEU A 51 7.55 -0.16 1.40
N TYR A 52 6.48 0.33 1.97
CA TYR A 52 6.02 -0.11 3.28
C TYR A 52 5.65 -1.60 3.25
N GLU A 53 4.93 -2.04 2.22
CA GLU A 53 4.58 -3.44 2.05
C GLU A 53 5.85 -4.31 1.98
N GLN A 54 6.86 -3.85 1.26
CA GLN A 54 8.13 -4.57 1.15
C GLN A 54 8.81 -4.73 2.51
N VAL A 55 8.82 -3.67 3.33
CA VAL A 55 9.39 -3.74 4.68
C VAL A 55 8.65 -4.75 5.54
N LEU A 56 7.32 -4.78 5.46
CA LEU A 56 6.53 -5.76 6.22
C LEU A 56 6.83 -7.19 5.76
N GLU A 57 6.99 -7.41 4.46
CA GLU A 57 7.37 -8.72 3.93
C GLU A 57 8.73 -9.16 4.45
N GLU A 58 9.70 -8.25 4.50
CA GLU A 58 11.03 -8.54 5.03
C GLU A 58 10.97 -8.89 6.52
N ARG A 59 10.15 -8.16 7.28
CA ARG A 59 9.96 -8.45 8.70
C ARG A 59 9.34 -9.82 8.92
N ILE A 60 8.31 -10.15 8.14
CA ILE A 60 7.66 -11.46 8.21
C ILE A 60 8.64 -12.57 7.85
N GLY A 61 9.45 -12.36 6.83
CA GLY A 61 10.46 -13.32 6.40
C GLY A 61 11.56 -13.56 7.44
N SER A 62 11.72 -12.67 8.40
CA SER A 62 12.73 -12.79 9.45
C SER A 62 12.20 -13.43 10.74
N PHE A 63 10.92 -13.77 10.81
CA PHE A 63 10.29 -14.38 11.99
C PHE A 63 10.81 -15.78 12.32
#